data_85f88490f7ef6c92c62674df416b5d1e
#
_entry.id   85f88490f7ef6c92c62674df416b5d1e
#
_cell.length_a   1.000
_cell.length_b   1.000
_cell.length_c   1.000
_cell.angle_alpha   90.00
_cell.angle_beta   90.00
_cell.angle_gamma   90.00
#
_symmetry.space_group_name_H-M   'P 1'
#
loop_
_entity.id
_entity.type
_entity.pdbx_description
1 polymer ?
#
loop_
_entity_poly.entity_id
_entity_poly.type
_entity_poly.pdbx_seq_one_letter_code
_entity_poly.pdbx_strand_id
1 'polypeptide(L)'
;NMSRTRKFRVGGKDYAFEDFIRHSRMRASVKKDQELSWAIVIIAQYHGTKDEPWVNSFGEKLTISDVVRYELDASIDNAACGGTHRLFGLTWAYHLHLKHGGKKEGVWIDVEKRIAEYKDKAKRSQNRADGTLSTSYFKSKDHEPNQELRISTTGHIVEWLALAMTDDELRAPWMQEAVNALCRAILDMRDQPVEAGAIYHGAHGLHLYHARVFGTPPKYLPLPPKR
;
A
#
# COMPACT_ATOMS: atom_id res chain seq x y z
N ASN A 1 -4.27 -2.40 15.15
CA ASN A 1 -5.67 -1.93 15.11
C ASN A 1 -5.91 -0.96 16.24
N MET A 2 -6.41 0.23 15.92
CA MET A 2 -6.83 1.21 16.89
C MET A 2 -8.24 0.87 17.40
N SER A 3 -8.50 1.04 18.70
CA SER A 3 -9.86 0.85 19.23
C SER A 3 -10.83 1.85 18.62
N ARG A 4 -12.02 1.42 18.22
CA ARG A 4 -13.08 2.30 17.69
C ARG A 4 -13.50 3.38 18.69
N THR A 5 -13.40 3.09 19.98
CA THR A 5 -13.77 4.00 21.08
C THR A 5 -12.65 4.98 21.48
N ARG A 6 -11.45 4.86 20.90
CA ARG A 6 -10.34 5.78 21.17
C ARG A 6 -10.75 7.21 20.80
N LYS A 7 -10.58 8.14 21.75
CA LYS A 7 -10.96 9.54 21.57
C LYS A 7 -9.77 10.39 21.09
N PHE A 8 -10.09 11.37 20.28
CA PHE A 8 -9.20 12.42 19.80
C PHE A 8 -9.88 13.77 20.00
N ARG A 9 -9.10 14.77 20.40
CA ARG A 9 -9.60 16.14 20.54
C ARG A 9 -9.14 16.98 19.35
N VAL A 10 -10.09 17.49 18.58
CA VAL A 10 -9.84 18.30 17.38
C VAL A 10 -10.71 19.55 17.45
N GLY A 11 -10.10 20.74 17.39
CA GLY A 11 -10.82 22.01 17.43
C GLY A 11 -11.71 22.17 18.69
N GLY A 12 -11.25 21.65 19.86
CA GLY A 12 -11.98 21.71 21.11
C GLY A 12 -13.12 20.67 21.27
N LYS A 13 -13.38 19.84 20.24
CA LYS A 13 -14.41 18.78 20.25
C LYS A 13 -13.77 17.41 20.36
N ASP A 14 -14.42 16.50 21.08
CA ASP A 14 -14.01 15.11 21.20
C ASP A 14 -14.68 14.27 20.10
N TYR A 15 -13.85 13.48 19.40
CA TYR A 15 -14.28 12.53 18.37
C TYR A 15 -13.80 11.14 18.76
N ALA A 16 -14.61 10.12 18.52
CA ALA A 16 -14.17 8.74 18.60
C ALA A 16 -13.49 8.34 17.27
N PHE A 17 -12.62 7.35 17.30
CA PHE A 17 -12.04 6.81 16.06
C PHE A 17 -13.13 6.23 15.14
N GLU A 18 -14.24 5.76 15.71
CA GLU A 18 -15.44 5.35 14.96
C GLU A 18 -16.01 6.46 14.06
N ASP A 19 -15.93 7.72 14.48
CA ASP A 19 -16.39 8.86 13.68
C ASP A 19 -15.54 9.02 12.42
N PHE A 20 -14.22 8.80 12.54
CA PHE A 20 -13.30 8.81 11.41
C PHE A 20 -13.56 7.63 10.45
N ILE A 21 -13.76 6.42 10.98
CA ILE A 21 -14.11 5.24 10.19
C ILE A 21 -15.39 5.48 9.38
N ARG A 22 -16.43 5.98 10.06
CA ARG A 22 -17.71 6.33 9.42
C ARG A 22 -17.53 7.42 8.37
N HIS A 23 -16.75 8.46 8.67
CA HIS A 23 -16.47 9.55 7.74
C HIS A 23 -15.80 9.04 6.47
N SER A 24 -14.77 8.19 6.58
CA SER A 24 -14.07 7.62 5.42
C SER A 24 -15.03 6.85 4.50
N ARG A 25 -15.93 6.03 5.06
CA ARG A 25 -16.95 5.30 4.31
C ARG A 25 -17.97 6.22 3.66
N MET A 26 -18.43 7.25 4.38
CA MET A 26 -19.44 8.19 3.88
C MET A 26 -18.92 9.15 2.82
N ARG A 27 -17.60 9.38 2.77
CA ARG A 27 -16.96 10.26 1.79
C ARG A 27 -16.42 9.55 0.56
N ALA A 28 -16.30 8.21 0.59
CA ALA A 28 -15.91 7.43 -0.56
C ALA A 28 -16.95 7.57 -1.68
N SER A 29 -16.52 7.95 -2.88
CA SER A 29 -17.40 8.16 -4.05
C SER A 29 -16.70 7.66 -5.31
N VAL A 30 -17.38 6.85 -6.10
CA VAL A 30 -16.91 6.35 -7.40
C VAL A 30 -17.28 7.25 -8.57
N LYS A 31 -18.02 8.34 -8.32
CA LYS A 31 -18.40 9.35 -9.32
C LYS A 31 -17.55 10.62 -9.23
N LYS A 32 -16.75 10.75 -8.19
CA LYS A 32 -15.85 11.89 -8.00
C LYS A 32 -14.44 11.46 -8.34
N ASP A 33 -13.71 12.33 -9.01
CA ASP A 33 -12.28 12.10 -9.27
C ASP A 33 -11.50 12.26 -7.99
N GLN A 34 -11.25 11.12 -7.31
CA GLN A 34 -10.51 11.04 -6.05
C GLN A 34 -9.79 9.69 -5.94
N GLU A 35 -8.65 9.67 -5.31
CA GLU A 35 -7.97 8.45 -4.94
C GLU A 35 -8.59 7.86 -3.66
N LEU A 36 -9.05 6.61 -3.73
CA LEU A 36 -9.73 5.92 -2.63
C LEU A 36 -8.85 4.92 -1.89
N SER A 37 -7.54 4.89 -2.17
CA SER A 37 -6.58 3.93 -1.63
C SER A 37 -6.67 3.79 -0.11
N TRP A 38 -6.67 4.90 0.62
CA TRP A 38 -6.76 4.90 2.09
C TRP A 38 -8.18 4.64 2.59
N ALA A 39 -9.20 5.06 1.84
CA ALA A 39 -10.58 4.72 2.16
C ALA A 39 -10.81 3.21 2.09
N ILE A 40 -10.26 2.52 1.07
CA ILE A 40 -10.31 1.04 0.96
C ILE A 40 -9.67 0.39 2.19
N VAL A 41 -8.48 0.85 2.62
CA VAL A 41 -7.82 0.31 3.82
C VAL A 41 -8.73 0.41 5.04
N ILE A 42 -9.32 1.58 5.29
CA ILE A 42 -10.20 1.80 6.45
C ILE A 42 -11.49 0.98 6.33
N ILE A 43 -12.13 0.96 5.15
CA ILE A 43 -13.37 0.22 4.94
C ILE A 43 -13.11 -1.29 5.11
N ALA A 44 -12.11 -1.84 4.44
CA ALA A 44 -11.78 -3.26 4.53
C ALA A 44 -11.41 -3.68 5.96
N GLN A 45 -10.65 -2.84 6.68
CA GLN A 45 -10.18 -3.13 8.03
C GLN A 45 -11.29 -3.11 9.09
N TYR A 46 -12.25 -2.19 8.99
CA TYR A 46 -13.22 -1.94 10.04
C TYR A 46 -14.67 -2.31 9.69
N HIS A 47 -15.02 -2.35 8.42
CA HIS A 47 -16.33 -2.83 7.94
C HIS A 47 -16.26 -4.21 7.28
N GLY A 48 -15.04 -4.67 6.93
CA GLY A 48 -14.84 -5.95 6.26
C GLY A 48 -14.94 -5.84 4.75
N THR A 49 -14.88 -7.01 4.11
CA THR A 49 -14.81 -7.12 2.63
C THR A 49 -16.00 -7.88 2.04
N LYS A 50 -17.07 -8.05 2.80
CA LYS A 50 -18.35 -8.54 2.29
C LYS A 50 -19.06 -7.40 1.57
N ASP A 51 -19.76 -7.73 0.47
CA ASP A 51 -20.51 -6.74 -0.33
C ASP A 51 -21.82 -6.32 0.35
N GLU A 52 -21.71 -5.81 1.58
CA GLU A 52 -22.80 -5.19 2.30
C GLU A 52 -22.97 -3.75 1.78
N PRO A 53 -24.13 -3.41 1.14
CA PRO A 53 -24.30 -2.11 0.54
C PRO A 53 -24.46 -1.00 1.58
N TRP A 54 -23.97 0.19 1.26
CA TRP A 54 -24.24 1.43 2.02
C TRP A 54 -24.57 2.58 1.07
N VAL A 55 -25.20 3.62 1.60
CA VAL A 55 -25.41 4.87 0.89
C VAL A 55 -24.43 5.89 1.46
N ASN A 56 -23.60 6.50 0.60
CA ASN A 56 -22.65 7.54 1.00
C ASN A 56 -23.30 8.94 1.10
N SER A 57 -22.51 9.95 1.49
CA SER A 57 -22.99 11.34 1.62
C SER A 57 -23.42 12.00 0.31
N PHE A 58 -23.17 11.36 -0.82
CA PHE A 58 -23.53 11.85 -2.15
C PHE A 58 -24.72 11.10 -2.74
N GLY A 59 -25.39 10.22 -1.96
CA GLY A 59 -26.54 9.43 -2.41
C GLY A 59 -26.16 8.21 -3.27
N GLU A 60 -24.88 7.84 -3.36
CA GLU A 60 -24.47 6.66 -4.12
C GLU A 60 -24.64 5.41 -3.23
N LYS A 61 -25.28 4.38 -3.78
CA LYS A 61 -25.33 3.05 -3.17
C LYS A 61 -24.10 2.26 -3.63
N LEU A 62 -23.22 1.95 -2.70
CA LEU A 62 -21.91 1.32 -2.96
C LEU A 62 -21.75 0.05 -2.15
N THR A 63 -20.88 -0.85 -2.64
CA THR A 63 -20.28 -1.98 -1.92
C THR A 63 -18.76 -1.79 -1.87
N ILE A 64 -18.06 -2.62 -1.11
CA ILE A 64 -16.58 -2.61 -1.13
C ILE A 64 -16.06 -3.00 -2.51
N SER A 65 -16.72 -3.91 -3.22
CA SER A 65 -16.35 -4.30 -4.58
C SER A 65 -16.45 -3.16 -5.57
N ASP A 66 -17.41 -2.24 -5.42
CA ASP A 66 -17.51 -1.03 -6.27
C ASP A 66 -16.30 -0.11 -6.07
N VAL A 67 -15.90 0.10 -4.82
CA VAL A 67 -14.74 0.94 -4.48
C VAL A 67 -13.43 0.30 -4.95
N VAL A 68 -13.30 -1.02 -4.79
CA VAL A 68 -12.15 -1.78 -5.29
C VAL A 68 -12.09 -1.73 -6.83
N ARG A 69 -13.23 -1.89 -7.51
CA ARG A 69 -13.32 -1.80 -8.98
C ARG A 69 -12.89 -0.43 -9.46
N TYR A 70 -13.39 0.64 -8.85
CA TYR A 70 -13.00 2.01 -9.18
C TYR A 70 -11.47 2.21 -9.10
N GLU A 71 -10.82 1.72 -8.04
CA GLU A 71 -9.36 1.82 -7.89
C GLU A 71 -8.59 0.92 -8.88
N LEU A 72 -9.15 -0.23 -9.25
CA LEU A 72 -8.57 -1.10 -10.29
C LEU A 72 -8.61 -0.49 -11.68
N ASP A 73 -9.72 0.18 -12.02
CA ASP A 73 -9.94 0.76 -13.36
C ASP A 73 -9.16 2.06 -13.54
N ALA A 74 -8.77 2.70 -12.45
CA ALA A 74 -7.96 3.90 -12.49
C ALA A 74 -6.48 3.58 -12.80
N SER A 75 -5.79 4.51 -13.45
CA SER A 75 -4.39 4.36 -13.80
C SER A 75 -3.51 4.27 -12.54
N ILE A 76 -2.75 3.19 -12.40
CA ILE A 76 -1.72 3.07 -11.36
C ILE A 76 -0.55 4.01 -11.67
N ASP A 77 -0.01 3.92 -12.89
CA ASP A 77 1.23 4.61 -13.26
C ASP A 77 1.11 6.15 -13.20
N ASN A 78 -0.11 6.71 -13.27
CA ASN A 78 -0.37 8.15 -13.19
C ASN A 78 -0.91 8.63 -11.83
N ALA A 79 -1.08 7.72 -10.88
CA ALA A 79 -1.52 8.05 -9.54
C ALA A 79 -0.39 8.62 -8.67
N ALA A 80 -0.75 9.22 -7.53
CA ALA A 80 0.21 9.73 -6.57
C ALA A 80 1.24 8.68 -6.15
N CYS A 81 2.49 9.09 -5.94
CA CYS A 81 3.61 8.22 -5.60
C CYS A 81 3.74 7.02 -6.54
N GLY A 82 3.55 7.25 -7.87
CA GLY A 82 3.61 6.22 -8.90
C GLY A 82 2.58 5.08 -8.70
N GLY A 83 1.50 5.34 -7.97
CA GLY A 83 0.42 4.39 -7.71
C GLY A 83 0.69 3.37 -6.61
N THR A 84 1.80 3.51 -5.88
CA THR A 84 2.11 2.60 -4.75
C THR A 84 1.05 2.62 -3.67
N HIS A 85 0.43 3.78 -3.36
CA HIS A 85 -0.70 3.89 -2.43
C HIS A 85 -1.91 3.08 -2.91
N ARG A 86 -2.22 3.16 -4.20
CA ARG A 86 -3.32 2.41 -4.82
C ARG A 86 -3.08 0.91 -4.73
N LEU A 87 -1.88 0.47 -5.08
CA LEU A 87 -1.46 -0.91 -4.94
C LEU A 87 -1.48 -1.38 -3.48
N PHE A 88 -1.09 -0.52 -2.53
CA PHE A 88 -1.12 -0.82 -1.10
C PHE A 88 -2.56 -1.04 -0.62
N GLY A 89 -3.48 -0.13 -0.95
CA GLY A 89 -4.90 -0.22 -0.59
C GLY A 89 -5.57 -1.48 -1.15
N LEU A 90 -5.37 -1.75 -2.44
CA LEU A 90 -5.87 -2.96 -3.11
C LEU A 90 -5.32 -4.24 -2.47
N THR A 91 -4.01 -4.29 -2.20
CA THR A 91 -3.35 -5.44 -1.58
C THR A 91 -3.86 -5.66 -0.16
N TRP A 92 -4.01 -4.59 0.62
CA TRP A 92 -4.55 -4.64 1.99
C TRP A 92 -5.94 -5.26 2.02
N ALA A 93 -6.85 -4.76 1.19
CA ALA A 93 -8.21 -5.25 1.10
C ALA A 93 -8.26 -6.72 0.64
N TYR A 94 -7.45 -7.08 -0.37
CA TYR A 94 -7.37 -8.45 -0.88
C TYR A 94 -6.89 -9.45 0.18
N HIS A 95 -5.84 -9.12 0.92
CA HIS A 95 -5.35 -10.00 1.97
C HIS A 95 -6.36 -10.14 3.13
N LEU A 96 -7.05 -9.07 3.50
CA LEU A 96 -8.15 -9.15 4.47
C LEU A 96 -9.30 -10.00 3.96
N HIS A 97 -9.66 -9.87 2.67
CA HIS A 97 -10.69 -10.68 2.04
C HIS A 97 -10.39 -12.17 2.18
N LEU A 98 -9.19 -12.58 1.80
CA LEU A 98 -8.76 -13.97 1.92
C LEU A 98 -8.66 -14.44 3.38
N LYS A 99 -8.11 -13.59 4.27
CA LYS A 99 -7.99 -13.88 5.71
C LYS A 99 -9.33 -14.16 6.38
N HIS A 100 -10.40 -13.52 5.89
CA HIS A 100 -11.76 -13.69 6.42
C HIS A 100 -12.57 -14.75 5.64
N GLY A 101 -11.92 -15.58 4.83
CA GLY A 101 -12.55 -16.67 4.10
C GLY A 101 -13.24 -16.25 2.80
N GLY A 102 -12.94 -15.05 2.30
CA GLY A 102 -13.42 -14.61 0.99
C GLY A 102 -12.83 -15.43 -0.16
N LYS A 103 -13.60 -15.59 -1.22
CA LYS A 103 -13.21 -16.39 -2.38
C LYS A 103 -12.45 -15.54 -3.41
N LYS A 104 -11.57 -16.18 -4.17
CA LYS A 104 -10.92 -15.58 -5.35
C LYS A 104 -11.87 -15.56 -6.53
N GLU A 105 -12.84 -14.66 -6.51
CA GLU A 105 -13.87 -14.50 -7.56
C GLU A 105 -14.18 -13.02 -7.81
N GLY A 106 -14.81 -12.71 -8.93
CA GLY A 106 -15.20 -11.33 -9.27
C GLY A 106 -14.02 -10.37 -9.28
N VAL A 107 -14.18 -9.21 -8.65
CA VAL A 107 -13.16 -8.16 -8.59
C VAL A 107 -11.84 -8.62 -7.93
N TRP A 108 -11.93 -9.60 -7.04
CA TRP A 108 -10.77 -10.08 -6.28
C TRP A 108 -9.77 -10.88 -7.13
N ILE A 109 -10.22 -11.52 -8.22
CA ILE A 109 -9.31 -12.12 -9.24
C ILE A 109 -8.51 -11.02 -9.92
N ASP A 110 -9.15 -9.90 -10.25
CA ASP A 110 -8.49 -8.80 -10.95
C ASP A 110 -7.49 -8.07 -10.05
N VAL A 111 -7.79 -7.96 -8.74
CA VAL A 111 -6.83 -7.47 -7.74
C VAL A 111 -5.61 -8.39 -7.68
N GLU A 112 -5.79 -9.72 -7.60
CA GLU A 112 -4.68 -10.68 -7.57
C GLU A 112 -3.78 -10.54 -8.81
N LYS A 113 -4.39 -10.45 -10.01
CA LYS A 113 -3.67 -10.24 -11.26
C LYS A 113 -2.88 -8.92 -11.25
N ARG A 114 -3.51 -7.83 -10.78
CA ARG A 114 -2.87 -6.53 -10.69
C ARG A 114 -1.67 -6.55 -9.76
N ILE A 115 -1.79 -7.17 -8.58
CA ILE A 115 -0.67 -7.35 -7.64
C ILE A 115 0.48 -8.12 -8.31
N ALA A 116 0.17 -9.23 -8.97
CA ALA A 116 1.18 -10.04 -9.66
C ALA A 116 1.88 -9.27 -10.79
N GLU A 117 1.12 -8.54 -11.62
CA GLU A 117 1.64 -7.69 -12.69
C GLU A 117 2.65 -6.66 -12.17
N TYR A 118 2.30 -5.94 -11.10
CA TYR A 118 3.14 -4.86 -10.59
C TYR A 118 4.33 -5.35 -9.77
N LYS A 119 4.23 -6.51 -9.11
CA LYS A 119 5.41 -7.21 -8.55
C LYS A 119 6.44 -7.53 -9.64
N ASP A 120 5.97 -8.01 -10.78
CA ASP A 120 6.82 -8.33 -11.92
C ASP A 120 7.39 -7.07 -12.59
N LYS A 121 6.61 -6.00 -12.72
CA LYS A 121 7.10 -4.67 -13.16
C LYS A 121 8.22 -4.16 -12.25
N ALA A 122 8.03 -4.19 -10.93
CA ALA A 122 9.06 -3.78 -9.97
C ALA A 122 10.36 -4.55 -10.16
N LYS A 123 10.29 -5.87 -10.24
CA LYS A 123 11.46 -6.74 -10.46
C LYS A 123 12.18 -6.43 -11.78
N ARG A 124 11.42 -6.25 -12.87
CA ARG A 124 11.99 -5.96 -14.19
C ARG A 124 12.60 -4.57 -14.29
N SER A 125 12.14 -3.61 -13.49
CA SER A 125 12.64 -2.24 -13.47
C SER A 125 13.86 -2.04 -12.57
N GLN A 126 14.30 -3.08 -11.84
CA GLN A 126 15.46 -2.98 -10.96
C GLN A 126 16.74 -2.69 -11.72
N ASN A 127 17.55 -1.78 -11.21
CA ASN A 127 18.91 -1.52 -11.67
C ASN A 127 19.83 -2.65 -11.19
N ARG A 128 20.40 -3.37 -12.14
CA ARG A 128 21.28 -4.50 -11.85
C ARG A 128 22.65 -4.08 -11.32
N ALA A 129 23.04 -2.83 -11.50
CA ALA A 129 24.35 -2.33 -11.05
C ALA A 129 24.40 -2.03 -9.55
N ASP A 130 23.28 -1.52 -9.00
CA ASP A 130 23.23 -1.06 -7.61
C ASP A 130 22.05 -1.60 -6.79
N GLY A 131 21.11 -2.30 -7.44
CA GLY A 131 19.94 -2.91 -6.83
C GLY A 131 18.77 -1.95 -6.59
N THR A 132 18.89 -0.65 -6.91
CA THR A 132 17.79 0.32 -6.75
C THR A 132 16.62 -0.02 -7.67
N LEU A 133 15.40 0.33 -7.24
CA LEU A 133 14.23 0.25 -8.10
C LEU A 133 14.12 1.53 -8.95
N SER A 134 13.27 1.50 -9.98
CA SER A 134 13.15 2.63 -10.90
C SER A 134 12.75 3.92 -10.20
N THR A 135 13.42 5.03 -10.54
CA THR A 135 13.06 6.38 -10.07
C THR A 135 11.78 6.92 -10.73
N SER A 136 11.29 6.26 -11.79
CA SER A 136 9.98 6.51 -12.41
C SER A 136 8.91 5.51 -11.96
N TYR A 137 9.10 4.85 -10.81
CA TYR A 137 8.23 3.80 -10.29
C TYR A 137 8.02 2.66 -11.31
N PHE A 138 6.80 2.49 -11.81
CA PHE A 138 6.44 1.40 -12.72
C PHE A 138 6.32 1.84 -14.18
N LYS A 139 6.52 3.14 -14.49
CA LYS A 139 6.35 3.69 -15.84
C LYS A 139 7.45 3.25 -16.79
N SER A 140 8.69 3.25 -16.33
CA SER A 140 9.88 2.97 -17.14
C SER A 140 11.02 2.45 -16.28
N LYS A 141 12.08 1.98 -16.92
CA LYS A 141 13.38 1.74 -16.26
C LYS A 141 14.17 3.04 -16.27
N ASP A 142 14.04 3.79 -15.19
CA ASP A 142 14.74 5.04 -15.02
C ASP A 142 15.55 5.01 -13.71
N HIS A 143 16.81 5.46 -13.76
CA HIS A 143 17.76 5.33 -12.67
C HIS A 143 18.55 6.62 -12.48
N GLU A 144 17.81 7.69 -12.24
CA GLU A 144 18.43 8.98 -11.93
C GLU A 144 19.35 8.89 -10.70
N PRO A 145 20.49 9.61 -10.70
CA PRO A 145 21.45 9.55 -9.60
C PRO A 145 21.01 10.32 -8.35
N ASN A 146 19.84 10.98 -8.37
CA ASN A 146 19.32 11.72 -7.23
C ASN A 146 18.97 10.77 -6.07
N GLN A 147 19.72 10.86 -4.96
CA GLN A 147 19.58 9.94 -3.83
C GLN A 147 18.24 10.10 -3.10
N GLU A 148 17.72 11.31 -2.95
CA GLU A 148 16.42 11.53 -2.32
C GLU A 148 15.30 10.91 -3.14
N LEU A 149 15.32 11.05 -4.46
CA LEU A 149 14.38 10.41 -5.36
C LEU A 149 14.48 8.87 -5.29
N ARG A 150 15.69 8.32 -5.19
CA ARG A 150 15.93 6.88 -5.00
C ARG A 150 15.38 6.37 -3.67
N ILE A 151 15.58 7.12 -2.57
CA ILE A 151 15.00 6.79 -1.27
C ILE A 151 13.47 6.81 -1.36
N SER A 152 12.89 7.86 -1.96
CA SER A 152 11.45 8.00 -2.11
C SER A 152 10.85 6.86 -2.92
N THR A 153 11.32 6.64 -4.14
CA THR A 153 10.72 5.67 -5.07
C THR A 153 10.98 4.23 -4.62
N THR A 154 12.23 3.88 -4.28
CA THR A 154 12.57 2.54 -3.78
C THR A 154 11.87 2.27 -2.45
N GLY A 155 11.77 3.27 -1.56
CA GLY A 155 11.08 3.17 -0.28
C GLY A 155 9.59 2.81 -0.43
N HIS A 156 8.86 3.56 -1.24
CA HIS A 156 7.45 3.29 -1.52
C HIS A 156 7.22 1.90 -2.15
N ILE A 157 8.08 1.51 -3.10
CA ILE A 157 7.94 0.19 -3.75
C ILE A 157 8.26 -0.93 -2.76
N VAL A 158 9.34 -0.81 -1.96
CA VAL A 158 9.71 -1.79 -0.93
C VAL A 158 8.63 -1.91 0.13
N GLU A 159 8.04 -0.80 0.58
CA GLU A 159 6.93 -0.78 1.54
C GLU A 159 5.73 -1.59 1.01
N TRP A 160 5.32 -1.35 -0.23
CA TRP A 160 4.25 -2.12 -0.85
C TRP A 160 4.63 -3.58 -1.06
N LEU A 161 5.84 -3.88 -1.57
CA LEU A 161 6.31 -5.25 -1.76
C LEU A 161 6.39 -6.02 -0.44
N ALA A 162 6.78 -5.36 0.65
CA ALA A 162 6.78 -5.96 1.98
C ALA A 162 5.38 -6.35 2.47
N LEU A 163 4.32 -5.74 1.94
CA LEU A 163 2.93 -6.16 2.15
C LEU A 163 2.52 -7.27 1.16
N ALA A 164 2.85 -7.12 -0.12
CA ALA A 164 2.30 -7.91 -1.23
C ALA A 164 2.95 -9.29 -1.45
N MET A 165 4.22 -9.43 -1.10
CA MET A 165 5.01 -10.64 -1.38
C MET A 165 4.82 -11.70 -0.28
N THR A 166 4.97 -12.98 -0.64
CA THR A 166 5.10 -14.08 0.32
C THR A 166 6.47 -14.01 1.04
N ASP A 167 6.63 -14.76 2.13
CA ASP A 167 7.90 -14.78 2.87
C ASP A 167 9.06 -15.34 2.02
N ASP A 168 8.80 -16.29 1.12
CA ASP A 168 9.80 -16.83 0.20
C ASP A 168 10.18 -15.79 -0.88
N GLU A 169 9.19 -15.06 -1.42
CA GLU A 169 9.45 -14.01 -2.39
C GLU A 169 10.28 -12.86 -1.78
N LEU A 170 10.04 -12.51 -0.50
CA LEU A 170 10.83 -11.49 0.21
C LEU A 170 12.29 -11.88 0.39
N ARG A 171 12.61 -13.18 0.44
CA ARG A 171 13.97 -13.69 0.53
C ARG A 171 14.66 -13.85 -0.83
N ALA A 172 13.97 -13.55 -1.93
CA ALA A 172 14.57 -13.63 -3.25
C ALA A 172 15.74 -12.64 -3.40
N PRO A 173 16.84 -13.01 -4.11
CA PRO A 173 18.04 -12.18 -4.22
C PRO A 173 17.76 -10.75 -4.68
N TRP A 174 16.92 -10.56 -5.71
CA TRP A 174 16.59 -9.24 -6.22
C TRP A 174 15.92 -8.33 -5.17
N MET A 175 15.09 -8.90 -4.29
CA MET A 175 14.44 -8.14 -3.22
C MET A 175 15.44 -7.76 -2.13
N GLN A 176 16.37 -8.65 -1.78
CA GLN A 176 17.48 -8.35 -0.86
C GLN A 176 18.38 -7.25 -1.42
N GLU A 177 18.68 -7.28 -2.71
CA GLU A 177 19.44 -6.21 -3.40
C GLU A 177 18.71 -4.87 -3.32
N ALA A 178 17.39 -4.82 -3.54
CA ALA A 178 16.59 -3.60 -3.44
C ALA A 178 16.60 -3.03 -2.00
N VAL A 179 16.43 -3.89 -1.01
CA VAL A 179 16.49 -3.52 0.42
C VAL A 179 17.87 -2.99 0.80
N ASN A 180 18.94 -3.67 0.37
CA ASN A 180 20.30 -3.22 0.62
C ASN A 180 20.61 -1.88 -0.05
N ALA A 181 20.11 -1.69 -1.28
CA ALA A 181 20.24 -0.41 -1.98
C ALA A 181 19.54 0.73 -1.25
N LEU A 182 18.31 0.49 -0.75
CA LEU A 182 17.56 1.47 0.06
C LEU A 182 18.30 1.80 1.37
N CYS A 183 18.84 0.79 2.06
CA CYS A 183 19.65 0.99 3.27
C CYS A 183 20.87 1.88 2.99
N ARG A 184 21.62 1.59 1.91
CA ARG A 184 22.79 2.42 1.53
C ARG A 184 22.37 3.84 1.22
N ALA A 185 21.33 4.04 0.40
CA ALA A 185 20.86 5.37 0.05
C ALA A 185 20.46 6.22 1.28
N ILE A 186 19.78 5.63 2.26
CA ILE A 186 19.42 6.31 3.52
C ILE A 186 20.68 6.64 4.33
N LEU A 187 21.63 5.72 4.44
CA LEU A 187 22.88 5.94 5.19
C LEU A 187 23.75 7.01 4.54
N ASP A 188 23.81 7.06 3.22
CA ASP A 188 24.57 8.08 2.47
C ASP A 188 23.99 9.48 2.67
N MET A 189 22.68 9.58 2.95
CA MET A 189 21.98 10.85 3.18
C MET A 189 21.80 11.21 4.66
N ARG A 190 22.36 10.45 5.60
CA ARG A 190 22.12 10.61 7.06
C ARG A 190 22.42 12.02 7.60
N ASP A 191 23.39 12.71 7.01
CA ASP A 191 23.83 14.05 7.41
C ASP A 191 23.31 15.14 6.45
N GLN A 192 22.37 14.82 5.56
CA GLN A 192 21.79 15.72 4.57
C GLN A 192 20.28 15.90 4.84
N PRO A 193 19.69 17.05 4.50
CA PRO A 193 18.26 17.22 4.55
C PRO A 193 17.59 16.30 3.51
N VAL A 194 16.61 15.53 3.94
CA VAL A 194 15.79 14.67 3.08
C VAL A 194 14.32 14.94 3.40
N GLU A 195 13.47 14.94 2.38
CA GLU A 195 12.03 15.12 2.54
C GLU A 195 11.44 14.04 3.47
N ALA A 196 10.58 14.47 4.42
CA ALA A 196 10.08 13.60 5.49
C ALA A 196 9.30 12.39 4.96
N GLY A 197 8.53 12.55 3.87
CA GLY A 197 7.79 11.46 3.25
C GLY A 197 8.70 10.40 2.65
N ALA A 198 9.79 10.80 2.00
CA ALA A 198 10.78 9.88 1.45
C ALA A 198 11.39 9.00 2.55
N ILE A 199 11.84 9.62 3.65
CA ILE A 199 12.39 8.89 4.82
C ILE A 199 11.32 8.02 5.48
N TYR A 200 10.08 8.51 5.62
CA TYR A 200 8.99 7.74 6.21
C TYR A 200 8.75 6.43 5.45
N HIS A 201 8.53 6.50 4.14
CA HIS A 201 8.26 5.30 3.33
C HIS A 201 9.48 4.37 3.26
N GLY A 202 10.69 4.93 3.17
CA GLY A 202 11.92 4.15 3.25
C GLY A 202 12.05 3.38 4.56
N ALA A 203 11.94 4.08 5.69
CA ALA A 203 12.06 3.48 7.03
C ALA A 203 10.93 2.48 7.32
N HIS A 204 9.68 2.80 6.94
CA HIS A 204 8.54 1.92 7.14
C HIS A 204 8.64 0.65 6.28
N GLY A 205 9.05 0.79 5.00
CA GLY A 205 9.30 -0.35 4.13
C GLY A 205 10.38 -1.29 4.68
N LEU A 206 11.51 -0.73 5.16
CA LEU A 206 12.57 -1.51 5.83
C LEU A 206 12.09 -2.18 7.11
N HIS A 207 11.28 -1.47 7.92
CA HIS A 207 10.70 -2.04 9.14
C HIS A 207 9.79 -3.23 8.84
N LEU A 208 8.89 -3.10 7.87
CA LEU A 208 7.99 -4.18 7.46
C LEU A 208 8.77 -5.38 6.91
N TYR A 209 9.75 -5.13 6.03
CA TYR A 209 10.62 -6.17 5.49
C TYR A 209 11.36 -6.91 6.60
N HIS A 210 12.03 -6.17 7.50
CA HIS A 210 12.77 -6.76 8.62
C HIS A 210 11.86 -7.60 9.52
N ALA A 211 10.70 -7.07 9.89
CA ALA A 211 9.75 -7.78 10.74
C ALA A 211 9.26 -9.09 10.11
N ARG A 212 9.11 -9.14 8.78
CA ARG A 212 8.66 -10.32 8.06
C ARG A 212 9.76 -11.35 7.82
N VAL A 213 10.98 -10.90 7.55
CA VAL A 213 12.08 -11.80 7.17
C VAL A 213 12.83 -12.31 8.40
N PHE A 214 13.01 -11.47 9.43
CA PHE A 214 13.87 -11.75 10.59
C PHE A 214 13.13 -11.71 11.93
N GLY A 215 11.94 -11.19 12.00
CA GLY A 215 11.20 -10.95 13.23
C GLY A 215 9.78 -11.49 13.23
N THR A 216 8.93 -10.81 13.99
CA THR A 216 7.49 -11.10 14.05
C THR A 216 6.72 -9.93 13.42
N PRO A 217 6.01 -10.15 12.31
CA PRO A 217 5.24 -9.08 11.68
C PRO A 217 4.12 -8.58 12.62
N PRO A 218 3.77 -7.29 12.53
CA PRO A 218 2.68 -6.72 13.30
C PRO A 218 1.37 -7.48 13.07
N LYS A 219 0.65 -7.81 14.13
CA LYS A 219 -0.61 -8.60 14.07
C LYS A 219 -1.72 -7.96 13.22
N TYR A 220 -1.68 -6.64 13.07
CA TYR A 220 -2.67 -5.91 12.27
C TYR A 220 -2.41 -6.00 10.76
N LEU A 221 -1.20 -6.36 10.35
CA LEU A 221 -0.82 -6.41 8.95
C LEU A 221 -1.53 -7.60 8.27
N PRO A 222 -2.35 -7.38 7.23
CA PRO A 222 -2.93 -8.46 6.47
C PRO A 222 -1.87 -9.01 5.52
N LEU A 223 -1.38 -10.19 5.83
CA LEU A 223 -0.36 -10.86 5.03
C LEU A 223 -1.00 -11.78 4.00
N PRO A 224 -0.30 -12.11 2.90
CA PRO A 224 -0.76 -13.10 1.96
C PRO A 224 -0.96 -14.45 2.69
N PRO A 225 -1.94 -15.25 2.27
CA PRO A 225 -2.14 -16.57 2.86
C PRO A 225 -0.86 -17.41 2.73
N LYS A 226 -0.54 -18.15 3.77
CA LYS A 226 0.55 -19.13 3.71
C LYS A 226 0.14 -20.21 2.70
N ARG A 227 1.04 -20.54 1.79
CA ARG A 227 0.86 -21.64 0.86
C ARG A 227 1.00 -22.98 1.57
#